data_0168fb057f0f1cb2c81cfc5337791f52
#
_entry.id   0168fb057f0f1cb2c81cfc5337791f52
#
_cell.length_a   1.000
_cell.length_b   1.000
_cell.length_c   1.000
_cell.angle_alpha   90.00
_cell.angle_beta   90.00
_cell.angle_gamma   90.00
#
_symmetry.space_group_name_H-M   'P 1'
#
loop_
_entity.id
_entity.type
_entity.pdbx_description
1 polymer ?
#
loop_
_entity_poly.entity_id
_entity_poly.type
_entity_poly.pdbx_seq_one_letter_code
_entity_poly.pdbx_strand_id
1 'polypeptide(L)'
;GEYPDFFQAEPSREVLISAAVAAILNVSPGDKITAHFVQDPPRARVFTVKGIYDTGFKEYDDMLAVCDIRHLQKLNNWAPREVSGIAVELNDMKRILEVETELDDTLPMNQDDDFYKITTLRETAPQVFDWLNLLNMNVWIILTLIVVVAGFNMVSGLLILILDKTSFIGILKALGYRNIRLRRLFLYIAAGLIGKGMVVGNILALTLGGLQALFRIVRLDSATYYMDTVPVNFSVGYVILL
;
A
#
# COMPACT_ATOMS: atom_id res chain seq x y z
N GLY A 1 20.52 1.03 -15.70
CA GLY A 1 21.63 1.94 -15.39
C GLY A 1 22.31 1.56 -14.09
N GLU A 2 23.49 2.06 -13.87
CA GLU A 2 24.22 1.89 -12.62
C GLU A 2 23.89 3.05 -11.68
N TYR A 3 24.00 2.83 -10.36
CA TYR A 3 23.87 3.91 -9.39
C TYR A 3 25.11 4.81 -9.44
N PRO A 4 24.95 6.16 -9.36
CA PRO A 4 26.08 7.07 -9.25
C PRO A 4 26.78 6.88 -7.91
N ASP A 5 28.12 6.99 -7.92
CA ASP A 5 28.90 7.02 -6.69
C ASP A 5 29.04 8.48 -6.22
N PHE A 6 28.21 8.86 -5.26
CA PHE A 6 28.21 10.21 -4.66
C PHE A 6 29.24 10.37 -3.52
N PHE A 7 29.92 9.31 -3.10
CA PHE A 7 30.88 9.34 -2.00
C PHE A 7 32.33 9.60 -2.43
N GLN A 8 32.55 9.92 -3.70
CA GLN A 8 33.87 10.26 -4.23
C GLN A 8 34.39 11.59 -3.64
N ALA A 9 35.71 11.77 -3.61
CA ALA A 9 36.37 12.99 -3.11
C ALA A 9 35.94 14.24 -3.88
N GLU A 10 35.76 14.12 -5.20
CA GLU A 10 35.26 15.21 -6.06
C GLU A 10 33.74 15.07 -6.30
N PRO A 11 33.01 16.22 -6.46
CA PRO A 11 31.59 16.19 -6.77
C PRO A 11 31.31 15.46 -8.09
N SER A 12 30.52 14.40 -8.02
CA SER A 12 30.16 13.63 -9.20
C SER A 12 29.22 14.42 -10.11
N ARG A 13 29.51 14.46 -11.41
CA ARG A 13 28.64 15.07 -12.42
C ARG A 13 27.61 14.11 -12.98
N GLU A 14 27.40 13.01 -12.31
CA GLU A 14 26.40 12.02 -12.68
C GLU A 14 25.03 12.39 -12.10
N VAL A 15 23.96 12.05 -12.81
CA VAL A 15 22.58 12.31 -12.39
C VAL A 15 21.74 11.08 -12.70
N LEU A 16 20.78 10.79 -11.79
CA LEU A 16 19.67 9.90 -12.08
C LEU A 16 18.46 10.75 -12.44
N ILE A 17 17.78 10.39 -13.50
CA ILE A 17 16.53 11.01 -13.94
C ILE A 17 15.45 9.95 -14.06
N SER A 18 14.20 10.36 -13.99
CA SER A 18 13.08 9.43 -14.17
C SER A 18 12.91 9.01 -15.61
N ALA A 19 12.20 7.90 -15.83
CA ALA A 19 11.82 7.44 -17.16
C ALA A 19 10.94 8.47 -17.89
N ALA A 20 10.09 9.19 -17.18
CA ALA A 20 9.26 10.26 -17.73
C ALA A 20 10.11 11.41 -18.26
N VAL A 21 11.05 11.92 -17.46
CA VAL A 21 11.97 12.99 -17.87
C VAL A 21 12.88 12.54 -19.00
N ALA A 22 13.40 11.31 -18.94
CA ALA A 22 14.23 10.75 -20.00
C ALA A 22 13.49 10.67 -21.35
N ALA A 23 12.22 10.29 -21.34
CA ALA A 23 11.37 10.25 -22.53
C ALA A 23 11.10 11.64 -23.10
N ILE A 24 10.83 12.65 -22.25
CA ILE A 24 10.61 14.04 -22.67
C ILE A 24 11.87 14.61 -23.30
N LEU A 25 13.04 14.37 -22.70
CA LEU A 25 14.33 14.87 -23.18
C LEU A 25 14.93 14.02 -24.31
N ASN A 26 14.37 12.84 -24.57
CA ASN A 26 14.86 11.85 -25.51
C ASN A 26 16.34 11.50 -25.28
N VAL A 27 16.68 11.19 -24.03
CA VAL A 27 18.05 10.86 -23.60
C VAL A 27 18.14 9.46 -23.02
N SER A 28 19.31 8.87 -23.14
CA SER A 28 19.66 7.53 -22.64
C SER A 28 20.80 7.59 -21.62
N PRO A 29 21.02 6.55 -20.81
CA PRO A 29 22.19 6.47 -19.94
C PRO A 29 23.49 6.67 -20.74
N GLY A 30 24.36 7.56 -20.26
CA GLY A 30 25.58 7.99 -20.93
C GLY A 30 25.49 9.34 -21.65
N ASP A 31 24.27 9.82 -21.93
CA ASP A 31 24.08 11.12 -22.58
C ASP A 31 24.29 12.27 -21.59
N LYS A 32 24.56 13.46 -22.14
CA LYS A 32 24.75 14.68 -21.38
C LYS A 32 23.51 15.55 -21.42
N ILE A 33 23.10 16.02 -20.26
CA ILE A 33 22.02 17.00 -20.11
C ILE A 33 22.54 18.26 -19.46
N THR A 34 21.93 19.40 -19.81
CA THR A 34 22.25 20.68 -19.21
C THR A 34 21.10 21.11 -18.29
N ALA A 35 21.36 21.16 -17.00
CA ALA A 35 20.43 21.71 -16.03
C ALA A 35 20.62 23.23 -15.92
N HIS A 36 19.53 23.98 -16.12
CA HIS A 36 19.49 25.43 -15.95
C HIS A 36 18.86 25.76 -14.59
N PHE A 37 19.65 26.42 -13.76
CA PHE A 37 19.19 26.88 -12.44
C PHE A 37 18.70 28.33 -12.56
N VAL A 38 17.40 28.49 -12.26
CA VAL A 38 16.72 29.81 -12.34
C VAL A 38 17.05 30.60 -11.08
N GLN A 39 18.11 31.37 -11.12
CA GLN A 39 18.58 32.25 -10.06
C GLN A 39 19.21 33.51 -10.69
N ASP A 40 19.56 34.50 -9.93
CA ASP A 40 20.22 35.72 -10.41
C ASP A 40 21.70 35.75 -9.96
N PRO A 41 22.69 35.70 -10.87
CA PRO A 41 22.55 35.42 -12.32
C PRO A 41 22.23 33.92 -12.61
N PRO A 42 21.55 33.65 -13.74
CA PRO A 42 21.23 32.26 -14.13
C PRO A 42 22.51 31.42 -14.28
N ARG A 43 22.47 30.22 -13.77
CA ARG A 43 23.62 29.28 -13.86
C ARG A 43 23.21 28.00 -14.58
N ALA A 44 24.13 27.41 -15.32
CA ALA A 44 23.94 26.12 -15.98
C ALA A 44 25.01 25.12 -15.54
N ARG A 45 24.64 23.85 -15.46
CA ARG A 45 25.55 22.74 -15.19
C ARG A 45 25.26 21.59 -16.12
N VAL A 46 26.32 20.99 -16.61
CA VAL A 46 26.23 19.78 -17.45
C VAL A 46 26.38 18.56 -16.57
N PHE A 47 25.43 17.66 -16.68
CA PHE A 47 25.43 16.35 -16.00
C PHE A 47 25.42 15.24 -17.04
N THR A 48 25.96 14.07 -16.67
CA THR A 48 25.87 12.85 -17.44
C THR A 48 24.81 11.95 -16.83
N VAL A 49 23.86 11.49 -17.63
CA VAL A 49 22.83 10.56 -17.18
C VAL A 49 23.47 9.21 -16.89
N LYS A 50 23.54 8.81 -15.61
CA LYS A 50 24.09 7.53 -15.19
C LYS A 50 23.06 6.43 -15.23
N GLY A 51 21.84 6.74 -14.82
CA GLY A 51 20.73 5.79 -14.78
C GLY A 51 19.40 6.48 -14.91
N ILE A 52 18.41 5.67 -15.25
CA ILE A 52 17.02 6.06 -15.36
C ILE A 52 16.25 5.23 -14.33
N TYR A 53 15.48 5.90 -13.49
CA TYR A 53 14.63 5.27 -12.47
C TYR A 53 13.15 5.43 -12.84
N ASP A 54 12.31 4.58 -12.29
CA ASP A 54 10.87 4.63 -12.39
C ASP A 54 10.30 4.22 -11.04
N THR A 55 9.63 5.15 -10.37
CA THR A 55 9.01 4.90 -9.06
C THR A 55 7.58 4.42 -9.18
N GLY A 56 6.97 4.57 -10.36
CA GLY A 56 5.53 4.39 -10.58
C GLY A 56 4.69 5.56 -10.04
N PHE A 57 5.30 6.55 -9.40
CA PHE A 57 4.63 7.77 -8.92
C PHE A 57 4.88 8.92 -9.88
N LYS A 58 3.94 9.14 -10.79
CA LYS A 58 4.08 10.13 -11.84
C LYS A 58 4.42 11.52 -11.32
N GLU A 59 3.83 11.95 -10.20
CA GLU A 59 4.08 13.26 -9.60
C GLU A 59 5.54 13.46 -9.18
N TYR A 60 6.20 12.40 -8.70
CA TYR A 60 7.62 12.42 -8.36
C TYR A 60 8.49 12.24 -9.58
N ASP A 61 8.10 11.33 -10.48
CA ASP A 61 8.85 11.01 -11.68
C ASP A 61 8.93 12.20 -12.66
N ASP A 62 7.91 13.07 -12.69
CA ASP A 62 7.92 14.27 -13.53
C ASP A 62 8.81 15.41 -12.99
N MET A 63 9.15 15.40 -11.69
CA MET A 63 9.76 16.56 -11.04
C MET A 63 11.15 16.33 -10.44
N LEU A 64 11.50 15.07 -10.14
CA LEU A 64 12.71 14.79 -9.37
C LEU A 64 13.87 14.32 -10.23
N ALA A 65 15.06 14.84 -9.95
CA ALA A 65 16.33 14.32 -10.41
C ALA A 65 17.28 14.18 -9.21
N VAL A 66 18.05 13.10 -9.16
CA VAL A 66 18.96 12.83 -8.05
C VAL A 66 20.40 13.09 -8.53
N CYS A 67 21.07 14.02 -7.87
CA CYS A 67 22.45 14.37 -8.17
C CYS A 67 23.26 14.61 -6.89
N ASP A 68 24.56 14.83 -7.02
CA ASP A 68 25.44 15.14 -5.89
C ASP A 68 25.08 16.49 -5.28
N ILE A 69 24.74 16.48 -3.99
CA ILE A 69 24.31 17.67 -3.22
C ILE A 69 25.34 18.81 -3.25
N ARG A 70 26.63 18.48 -3.37
CA ARG A 70 27.74 19.45 -3.43
C ARG A 70 27.61 20.43 -4.59
N HIS A 71 26.92 20.04 -5.66
CA HIS A 71 26.61 20.97 -6.76
C HIS A 71 25.60 22.04 -6.32
N LEU A 72 24.55 21.65 -5.59
CA LEU A 72 23.54 22.57 -5.08
C LEU A 72 24.11 23.47 -3.98
N GLN A 73 24.93 22.94 -3.08
CA GLN A 73 25.63 23.69 -2.08
C GLN A 73 26.51 24.81 -2.70
N LYS A 74 27.28 24.48 -3.74
CA LYS A 74 28.09 25.48 -4.48
C LYS A 74 27.25 26.49 -5.23
N LEU A 75 26.10 26.09 -5.75
CA LEU A 75 25.19 27.00 -6.46
C LEU A 75 24.56 28.03 -5.53
N ASN A 76 24.14 27.58 -4.34
CA ASN A 76 23.45 28.41 -3.35
C ASN A 76 24.40 29.08 -2.36
N ASN A 77 25.73 28.88 -2.51
CA ASN A 77 26.77 29.35 -1.58
C ASN A 77 26.55 28.84 -0.15
N TRP A 78 26.03 27.61 -0.02
CA TRP A 78 25.82 26.94 1.26
C TRP A 78 27.13 26.38 1.81
N ALA A 79 27.21 26.29 3.13
CA ALA A 79 28.30 25.62 3.82
C ALA A 79 28.25 24.09 3.53
N PRO A 80 29.37 23.35 3.65
CA PRO A 80 29.42 21.90 3.38
C PRO A 80 28.45 21.04 4.18
N ARG A 81 27.94 21.53 5.29
CA ARG A 81 26.98 20.83 6.18
C ARG A 81 25.57 21.41 6.10
N GLU A 82 25.37 22.40 5.28
CA GLU A 82 24.09 23.06 5.09
C GLU A 82 23.28 22.31 4.02
N VAL A 83 22.03 21.98 4.34
CA VAL A 83 21.08 21.25 3.49
C VAL A 83 19.71 21.89 3.61
N SER A 84 18.89 21.77 2.58
CA SER A 84 17.51 22.28 2.59
C SER A 84 16.54 21.39 3.35
N GLY A 85 16.89 20.14 3.55
CA GLY A 85 16.07 19.16 4.26
C GLY A 85 16.76 17.81 4.39
N ILE A 86 16.27 17.03 5.32
CA ILE A 86 16.75 15.68 5.60
C ILE A 86 15.56 14.73 5.45
N ALA A 87 15.71 13.72 4.60
CA ALA A 87 14.73 12.64 4.50
C ALA A 87 15.07 11.56 5.54
N VAL A 88 14.10 11.23 6.38
CA VAL A 88 14.21 10.16 7.39
C VAL A 88 13.33 9.00 6.95
N GLU A 89 13.93 7.84 6.76
CA GLU A 89 13.22 6.62 6.40
C GLU A 89 12.94 5.79 7.66
N LEU A 90 11.69 5.34 7.80
CA LEU A 90 11.23 4.52 8.92
C LEU A 90 11.01 3.08 8.48
N ASN A 91 11.47 2.14 9.29
CA ASN A 91 11.24 0.71 9.06
C ASN A 91 9.78 0.29 9.31
N ASP A 92 9.02 1.05 10.08
CA ASP A 92 7.61 0.79 10.37
C ASP A 92 6.78 2.08 10.21
N MET A 93 5.91 2.07 9.22
CA MET A 93 5.01 3.18 8.92
C MET A 93 4.02 3.51 10.05
N LYS A 94 3.76 2.55 10.96
CA LYS A 94 2.86 2.78 12.11
C LYS A 94 3.45 3.75 13.12
N ARG A 95 4.77 3.90 13.13
CA ARG A 95 5.50 4.76 14.07
C ARG A 95 5.66 6.20 13.58
N ILE A 96 5.10 6.56 12.42
CA ILE A 96 5.25 7.92 11.85
C ILE A 96 4.87 8.99 12.87
N LEU A 97 3.67 8.89 13.48
CA LEU A 97 3.19 9.88 14.44
C LEU A 97 4.02 9.93 15.73
N GLU A 98 4.52 8.79 16.17
CA GLU A 98 5.40 8.70 17.35
C GLU A 98 6.73 9.41 17.08
N VAL A 99 7.37 9.10 15.94
CA VAL A 99 8.65 9.69 15.54
C VAL A 99 8.51 11.17 15.21
N GLU A 100 7.40 11.59 14.60
CA GLU A 100 7.08 13.00 14.36
C GLU A 100 7.07 13.78 15.68
N THR A 101 6.37 13.28 16.71
CA THR A 101 6.31 13.90 18.04
C THR A 101 7.69 13.90 18.71
N GLU A 102 8.43 12.80 18.62
CA GLU A 102 9.78 12.69 19.19
C GLU A 102 10.76 13.66 18.54
N LEU A 103 10.66 13.86 17.22
CA LEU A 103 11.47 14.83 16.48
C LEU A 103 11.10 16.27 16.84
N ASP A 104 9.80 16.55 16.97
CA ASP A 104 9.32 17.89 17.33
C ASP A 104 9.77 18.29 18.75
N ASP A 105 9.77 17.33 19.69
CA ASP A 105 10.26 17.54 21.06
C ASP A 105 11.80 17.64 21.14
N THR A 106 12.52 16.98 20.22
CA THR A 106 13.99 16.85 20.33
C THR A 106 14.71 17.93 19.53
N LEU A 107 14.12 18.42 18.42
CA LEU A 107 14.72 19.47 17.63
C LEU A 107 14.63 20.80 18.41
N PRO A 108 15.76 21.45 18.67
CA PRO A 108 15.73 22.71 19.37
C PRO A 108 14.98 23.75 18.51
N MET A 109 13.91 24.30 19.06
CA MET A 109 13.35 25.56 18.55
C MET A 109 14.38 26.66 18.81
N ASN A 110 15.32 26.81 17.89
CA ASN A 110 16.27 27.91 17.99
C ASN A 110 15.52 29.23 17.84
N GLN A 111 15.76 30.14 18.77
CA GLN A 111 15.19 31.50 18.81
C GLN A 111 15.68 32.39 17.66
N ASP A 112 16.59 31.93 16.84
CA ASP A 112 17.16 32.63 15.69
C ASP A 112 16.62 31.99 14.39
N ASP A 113 15.48 32.45 13.91
CA ASP A 113 14.91 32.36 12.54
C ASP A 113 14.98 31.03 11.74
N ASP A 114 15.58 29.96 12.27
CA ASP A 114 15.67 28.65 11.65
C ASP A 114 14.50 27.76 12.11
N PHE A 115 13.38 27.87 11.40
CA PHE A 115 12.23 26.99 11.61
C PHE A 115 12.42 25.65 10.90
N TYR A 116 12.66 24.60 11.67
CA TYR A 116 12.55 23.24 11.16
C TYR A 116 11.06 22.92 10.96
N LYS A 117 10.69 22.55 9.76
CA LYS A 117 9.36 22.00 9.48
C LYS A 117 9.47 20.50 9.31
N ILE A 118 8.88 19.76 10.22
CA ILE A 118 8.70 18.31 10.06
C ILE A 118 7.50 18.11 9.14
N THR A 119 7.68 17.33 8.09
CA THR A 119 6.62 17.03 7.14
C THR A 119 6.57 15.52 6.96
N THR A 120 5.44 14.92 7.24
CA THR A 120 5.25 13.48 7.07
C THR A 120 4.91 13.12 5.62
N LEU A 121 5.16 11.88 5.23
CA LEU A 121 4.74 11.38 3.91
C LEU A 121 3.22 11.53 3.70
N ARG A 122 2.44 11.46 4.78
CA ARG A 122 0.98 11.66 4.74
C ARG A 122 0.60 13.08 4.32
N GLU A 123 1.38 14.08 4.75
CA GLU A 123 1.16 15.48 4.36
C GLU A 123 1.69 15.78 2.96
N THR A 124 2.77 15.10 2.56
CA THR A 124 3.39 15.31 1.25
C THR A 124 2.58 14.65 0.13
N ALA A 125 1.98 13.50 0.41
CA ALA A 125 1.20 12.74 -0.58
C ALA A 125 -0.19 12.36 -0.03
N PRO A 126 -1.05 13.32 0.34
CA PRO A 126 -2.36 13.04 0.96
C PRO A 126 -3.26 12.23 0.02
N GLN A 127 -3.17 12.44 -1.28
CA GLN A 127 -3.98 11.76 -2.29
C GLN A 127 -3.80 10.23 -2.27
N VAL A 128 -2.58 9.75 -2.03
CA VAL A 128 -2.28 8.31 -1.93
C VAL A 128 -2.97 7.71 -0.70
N PHE A 129 -2.91 8.40 0.44
CA PHE A 129 -3.54 7.93 1.68
C PHE A 129 -5.07 8.01 1.62
N ASP A 130 -5.62 9.03 1.00
CA ASP A 130 -7.07 9.16 0.79
C ASP A 130 -7.58 8.06 -0.13
N TRP A 131 -6.84 7.73 -1.20
CA TRP A 131 -7.15 6.62 -2.08
C TRP A 131 -7.10 5.27 -1.36
N LEU A 132 -6.08 5.02 -0.53
CA LEU A 132 -5.98 3.82 0.31
C LEU A 132 -7.15 3.71 1.30
N ASN A 133 -7.56 4.82 1.90
CA ASN A 133 -8.71 4.87 2.80
C ASN A 133 -10.02 4.54 2.06
N LEU A 134 -10.21 5.07 0.86
CA LEU A 134 -11.36 4.74 0.00
C LEU A 134 -11.39 3.25 -0.35
N LEU A 135 -10.26 2.67 -0.71
CA LEU A 135 -10.17 1.23 -0.98
C LEU A 135 -10.56 0.41 0.25
N ASN A 136 -10.05 0.78 1.42
CA ASN A 136 -10.37 0.11 2.68
C ASN A 136 -11.87 0.20 3.03
N MET A 137 -12.47 1.36 2.83
CA MET A 137 -13.92 1.55 3.01
C MET A 137 -14.73 0.67 2.05
N ASN A 138 -14.34 0.58 0.78
CA ASN A 138 -14.98 -0.27 -0.22
C ASN A 138 -14.92 -1.75 0.19
N VAL A 139 -13.79 -2.23 0.72
CA VAL A 139 -13.65 -3.60 1.22
C VAL A 139 -14.64 -3.88 2.34
N TRP A 140 -14.80 -2.96 3.31
CA TRP A 140 -15.77 -3.12 4.39
C TRP A 140 -17.21 -3.14 3.91
N ILE A 141 -17.59 -2.31 2.93
CA ILE A 141 -18.91 -2.30 2.32
C ILE A 141 -19.19 -3.64 1.63
N ILE A 142 -18.24 -4.13 0.82
CA ILE A 142 -18.37 -5.40 0.10
C ILE A 142 -18.49 -6.56 1.08
N LEU A 143 -17.64 -6.63 2.12
CA LEU A 143 -17.69 -7.67 3.14
C LEU A 143 -19.05 -7.68 3.87
N THR A 144 -19.54 -6.51 4.25
CA THR A 144 -20.85 -6.39 4.89
C THR A 144 -21.97 -6.91 3.97
N LEU A 145 -21.94 -6.53 2.70
CA LEU A 145 -22.91 -7.00 1.71
C LEU A 145 -22.87 -8.53 1.55
N ILE A 146 -21.67 -9.11 1.43
CA ILE A 146 -21.48 -10.56 1.31
C ILE A 146 -22.04 -11.28 2.54
N VAL A 147 -21.77 -10.79 3.76
CA VAL A 147 -22.28 -11.37 5.00
C VAL A 147 -23.81 -11.32 5.05
N VAL A 148 -24.41 -10.19 4.65
CA VAL A 148 -25.86 -10.05 4.58
C VAL A 148 -26.49 -11.04 3.61
N VAL A 149 -25.93 -11.14 2.38
CA VAL A 149 -26.41 -12.09 1.36
C VAL A 149 -26.23 -13.53 1.82
N ALA A 150 -25.09 -13.87 2.42
CA ALA A 150 -24.84 -15.19 2.99
C ALA A 150 -25.85 -15.53 4.09
N GLY A 151 -26.17 -14.55 4.96
CA GLY A 151 -27.21 -14.70 6.00
C GLY A 151 -28.59 -15.02 5.42
N PHE A 152 -29.03 -14.30 4.39
CA PHE A 152 -30.28 -14.58 3.69
C PHE A 152 -30.29 -15.97 3.05
N ASN A 153 -29.22 -16.36 2.37
CA ASN A 153 -29.08 -17.68 1.78
C ASN A 153 -29.14 -18.78 2.83
N MET A 154 -28.50 -18.57 3.98
CA MET A 154 -28.54 -19.52 5.10
C MET A 154 -29.96 -19.69 5.65
N VAL A 155 -30.71 -18.59 5.87
CA VAL A 155 -32.10 -18.64 6.35
C VAL A 155 -32.98 -19.36 5.35
N SER A 156 -32.84 -19.05 4.05
CA SER A 156 -33.62 -19.71 2.98
C SER A 156 -33.30 -21.21 2.90
N GLY A 157 -32.03 -21.58 2.98
CA GLY A 157 -31.61 -22.99 2.97
C GLY A 157 -32.12 -23.77 4.17
N LEU A 158 -32.10 -23.17 5.36
CA LEU A 158 -32.71 -23.78 6.57
C LEU A 158 -34.22 -23.93 6.45
N LEU A 159 -34.90 -22.95 5.89
CA LEU A 159 -36.34 -23.03 5.67
C LEU A 159 -36.71 -24.19 4.73
N ILE A 160 -35.99 -24.33 3.62
CA ILE A 160 -36.15 -25.44 2.66
C ILE A 160 -35.89 -26.77 3.37
N LEU A 161 -34.81 -26.89 4.14
CA LEU A 161 -34.48 -28.09 4.90
C LEU A 161 -35.58 -28.48 5.89
N ILE A 162 -36.17 -27.49 6.61
CA ILE A 162 -37.26 -27.74 7.56
C ILE A 162 -38.51 -28.21 6.81
N LEU A 163 -38.84 -27.59 5.69
CA LEU A 163 -39.99 -27.99 4.87
C LEU A 163 -39.83 -29.41 4.31
N ASP A 164 -38.64 -29.75 3.80
CA ASP A 164 -38.32 -31.08 3.26
C ASP A 164 -38.47 -32.17 4.36
N LYS A 165 -38.13 -31.84 5.61
CA LYS A 165 -38.18 -32.79 6.73
C LYS A 165 -39.48 -32.66 7.58
N THR A 166 -40.56 -32.07 7.05
CA THR A 166 -41.81 -31.87 7.78
C THR A 166 -42.42 -33.17 8.27
N SER A 167 -42.42 -34.22 7.46
CA SER A 167 -42.92 -35.58 7.86
C SER A 167 -42.09 -36.14 9.01
N PHE A 168 -40.79 -36.01 8.96
CA PHE A 168 -39.87 -36.46 10.04
C PHE A 168 -40.13 -35.68 11.33
N ILE A 169 -40.36 -34.37 11.24
CA ILE A 169 -40.74 -33.57 12.38
C ILE A 169 -42.09 -34.01 13.00
N GLY A 170 -43.07 -34.38 12.15
CA GLY A 170 -44.35 -34.89 12.58
C GLY A 170 -44.21 -36.20 13.36
N ILE A 171 -43.44 -37.17 12.87
CA ILE A 171 -43.16 -38.42 13.53
C ILE A 171 -42.49 -38.21 14.90
N LEU A 172 -41.47 -37.37 14.98
CA LEU A 172 -40.78 -37.05 16.23
C LEU A 172 -41.72 -36.41 17.27
N LYS A 173 -42.63 -35.53 16.81
CA LYS A 173 -43.66 -34.95 17.69
C LYS A 173 -44.65 -35.95 18.18
N ALA A 174 -45.10 -36.89 17.35
CA ALA A 174 -45.98 -37.98 17.74
C ALA A 174 -45.35 -38.89 18.80
N LEU A 175 -44.03 -39.04 18.76
CA LEU A 175 -43.21 -39.77 19.74
C LEU A 175 -42.96 -38.96 21.05
N GLY A 176 -43.54 -37.78 21.18
CA GLY A 176 -43.40 -36.94 22.39
C GLY A 176 -42.14 -36.03 22.43
N TYR A 177 -41.48 -35.80 21.29
CA TYR A 177 -40.32 -34.93 21.25
C TYR A 177 -40.74 -33.47 21.55
N ARG A 178 -40.06 -32.81 22.52
CA ARG A 178 -40.30 -31.42 22.88
C ARG A 178 -39.71 -30.47 21.81
N ASN A 179 -40.40 -29.38 21.55
CA ASN A 179 -39.97 -28.37 20.53
C ASN A 179 -38.55 -27.88 20.73
N ILE A 180 -38.06 -27.75 21.98
CA ILE A 180 -36.68 -27.33 22.27
C ILE A 180 -35.67 -28.34 21.79
N ARG A 181 -35.91 -29.63 21.92
CA ARG A 181 -35.01 -30.68 21.44
C ARG A 181 -34.98 -30.70 19.91
N LEU A 182 -36.10 -30.50 19.28
CA LEU A 182 -36.23 -30.39 17.85
C LEU A 182 -35.44 -29.19 17.29
N ARG A 183 -35.60 -28.02 17.91
CA ARG A 183 -34.80 -26.83 17.56
C ARG A 183 -33.30 -27.10 17.66
N ARG A 184 -32.82 -27.71 18.73
CA ARG A 184 -31.39 -28.03 18.89
C ARG A 184 -30.90 -28.96 17.79
N LEU A 185 -31.69 -29.98 17.41
CA LEU A 185 -31.34 -30.90 16.33
C LEU A 185 -31.10 -30.17 15.02
N PHE A 186 -32.05 -29.30 14.61
CA PHE A 186 -31.87 -28.50 13.39
C PHE A 186 -30.74 -27.52 13.48
N LEU A 187 -30.48 -26.93 14.67
CA LEU A 187 -29.33 -26.05 14.87
C LEU A 187 -28.00 -26.79 14.70
N TYR A 188 -27.88 -28.03 15.21
CA TYR A 188 -26.67 -28.83 15.00
C TYR A 188 -26.48 -29.21 13.53
N ILE A 189 -27.55 -29.54 12.82
CA ILE A 189 -27.48 -29.81 11.38
C ILE A 189 -27.02 -28.58 10.62
N ALA A 190 -27.59 -27.41 10.94
CA ALA A 190 -27.20 -26.14 10.36
C ALA A 190 -25.72 -25.80 10.64
N ALA A 191 -25.30 -25.91 11.90
CA ALA A 191 -23.92 -25.66 12.31
C ALA A 191 -22.94 -26.59 11.59
N GLY A 192 -23.29 -27.87 11.43
CA GLY A 192 -22.47 -28.82 10.67
C GLY A 192 -22.37 -28.48 9.18
N LEU A 193 -23.45 -27.99 8.57
CA LEU A 193 -23.47 -27.56 7.18
C LEU A 193 -22.62 -26.31 6.98
N ILE A 194 -22.80 -25.32 7.84
CA ILE A 194 -22.02 -24.07 7.83
C ILE A 194 -20.53 -24.37 8.05
N GLY A 195 -20.19 -25.20 9.05
CA GLY A 195 -18.81 -25.57 9.32
C GLY A 195 -18.12 -26.24 8.14
N LYS A 196 -18.82 -27.16 7.45
CA LYS A 196 -18.28 -27.76 6.21
C LYS A 196 -18.08 -26.71 5.11
N GLY A 197 -19.07 -25.82 4.93
CA GLY A 197 -18.95 -24.73 3.96
C GLY A 197 -17.76 -23.79 4.24
N MET A 198 -17.57 -23.43 5.51
CA MET A 198 -16.43 -22.60 5.95
C MET A 198 -15.08 -23.29 5.65
N VAL A 199 -14.94 -24.58 5.98
CA VAL A 199 -13.70 -25.32 5.71
C VAL A 199 -13.41 -25.37 4.21
N VAL A 200 -14.41 -25.69 3.39
CA VAL A 200 -14.24 -25.73 1.93
C VAL A 200 -13.94 -24.35 1.37
N GLY A 201 -14.65 -23.32 1.84
CA GLY A 201 -14.44 -21.93 1.43
C GLY A 201 -13.03 -21.44 1.78
N ASN A 202 -12.56 -21.71 2.99
CA ASN A 202 -11.21 -21.35 3.42
C ASN A 202 -10.12 -22.07 2.61
N ILE A 203 -10.29 -23.37 2.35
CA ILE A 203 -9.33 -24.12 1.50
C ILE A 203 -9.26 -23.51 0.10
N LEU A 204 -10.41 -23.19 -0.50
CA LEU A 204 -10.45 -22.57 -1.82
C LEU A 204 -9.81 -21.18 -1.81
N ALA A 205 -10.13 -20.35 -0.82
CA ALA A 205 -9.56 -19.00 -0.69
C ALA A 205 -8.04 -19.03 -0.50
N LEU A 206 -7.54 -19.90 0.38
CA LEU A 206 -6.10 -20.06 0.60
C LEU A 206 -5.39 -20.63 -0.63
N THR A 207 -6.02 -21.55 -1.37
CA THR A 207 -5.46 -22.10 -2.61
C THR A 207 -5.37 -21.01 -3.68
N LEU A 208 -6.43 -20.25 -3.92
CA LEU A 208 -6.45 -19.16 -4.91
C LEU A 208 -5.47 -18.05 -4.53
N GLY A 209 -5.47 -17.64 -3.25
CA GLY A 209 -4.53 -16.67 -2.75
C GLY A 209 -3.07 -17.12 -2.85
N GLY A 210 -2.80 -18.41 -2.54
CA GLY A 210 -1.48 -19.01 -2.68
C GLY A 210 -1.02 -19.08 -4.14
N LEU A 211 -1.91 -19.46 -5.06
CA LEU A 211 -1.63 -19.42 -6.50
C LEU A 211 -1.30 -17.99 -6.98
N GLN A 212 -2.04 -17.01 -6.53
CA GLN A 212 -1.76 -15.60 -6.84
C GLN A 212 -0.40 -15.15 -6.30
N ALA A 213 -0.07 -15.51 -5.05
CA ALA A 213 1.20 -15.15 -4.44
C ALA A 213 2.42 -15.79 -5.15
N LEU A 214 2.28 -17.06 -5.61
CA LEU A 214 3.34 -17.78 -6.30
C LEU A 214 3.49 -17.36 -7.77
N PHE A 215 2.37 -17.30 -8.50
CA PHE A 215 2.38 -17.16 -9.96
C PHE A 215 2.13 -15.72 -10.43
N ARG A 216 1.73 -14.81 -9.54
CA ARG A 216 1.42 -13.41 -9.86
C ARG A 216 0.53 -13.29 -11.11
N ILE A 217 -0.54 -14.11 -11.15
CA ILE A 217 -1.42 -14.26 -12.30
C ILE A 217 -2.13 -12.94 -12.63
N VAL A 218 -2.64 -12.27 -11.58
CA VAL A 218 -3.31 -10.97 -11.73
C VAL A 218 -2.25 -9.89 -11.66
N ARG A 219 -2.00 -9.25 -12.81
CA ARG A 219 -1.13 -8.09 -12.94
C ARG A 219 -1.98 -6.82 -12.91
N LEU A 220 -1.45 -5.80 -12.29
CA LEU A 220 -2.04 -4.47 -12.24
C LEU A 220 -1.24 -3.54 -13.15
N ASP A 221 -1.90 -2.50 -13.64
CA ASP A 221 -1.23 -1.42 -14.35
C ASP A 221 -0.54 -0.51 -13.33
N SER A 222 0.79 -0.49 -13.35
CA SER A 222 1.61 0.29 -12.40
C SER A 222 1.29 1.78 -12.43
N ALA A 223 0.90 2.30 -13.60
CA ALA A 223 0.57 3.71 -13.76
C ALA A 223 -0.72 4.12 -13.02
N THR A 224 -1.62 3.16 -12.82
CA THR A 224 -2.93 3.41 -12.17
C THR A 224 -2.94 2.96 -10.70
N TYR A 225 -2.26 1.85 -10.39
CA TYR A 225 -2.34 1.20 -9.07
C TYR A 225 -1.05 1.29 -8.25
N TYR A 226 -0.02 1.95 -8.76
CA TYR A 226 1.29 2.12 -8.11
C TYR A 226 1.98 0.80 -7.73
N MET A 227 1.55 -0.32 -8.32
CA MET A 227 2.13 -1.64 -8.11
C MET A 227 1.85 -2.58 -9.29
N ASP A 228 2.80 -3.46 -9.59
CA ASP A 228 2.73 -4.36 -10.76
C ASP A 228 1.83 -5.58 -10.54
N THR A 229 1.61 -5.98 -9.28
CA THR A 229 0.87 -7.20 -8.94
C THR A 229 0.03 -7.00 -7.69
N VAL A 230 -1.11 -7.72 -7.61
CA VAL A 230 -1.92 -7.74 -6.39
C VAL A 230 -1.14 -8.39 -5.25
N PRO A 231 -0.80 -7.64 -4.18
CA PRO A 231 -0.14 -8.21 -3.01
C PRO A 231 -1.11 -9.09 -2.22
N VAL A 232 -0.70 -10.31 -1.90
CA VAL A 232 -1.48 -11.20 -1.04
C VAL A 232 -0.79 -11.31 0.31
N ASN A 233 -1.43 -10.83 1.36
CA ASN A 233 -0.93 -10.91 2.72
C ASN A 233 -1.72 -11.97 3.49
N PHE A 234 -1.07 -13.08 3.83
CA PHE A 234 -1.64 -14.13 4.67
C PHE A 234 -1.42 -13.79 6.15
N SER A 235 -2.29 -12.97 6.72
CA SER A 235 -2.32 -12.78 8.17
C SER A 235 -3.18 -13.84 8.82
N VAL A 236 -2.63 -14.56 9.81
CA VAL A 236 -3.34 -15.59 10.58
C VAL A 236 -4.63 -15.05 11.20
N GLY A 237 -4.64 -13.77 11.61
CA GLY A 237 -5.82 -13.11 12.14
C GLY A 237 -6.99 -13.05 11.15
N TYR A 238 -6.73 -12.77 9.88
CA TYR A 238 -7.78 -12.76 8.85
C TYR A 238 -8.27 -14.16 8.49
N VAL A 239 -7.40 -15.17 8.52
CA VAL A 239 -7.79 -16.57 8.25
C VAL A 239 -8.68 -17.13 9.36
N ILE A 240 -8.52 -16.67 10.61
CA ILE A 240 -9.38 -17.08 11.74
C ILE A 240 -10.72 -16.33 11.72
N LEU A 241 -10.75 -15.12 11.19
CA LEU A 241 -11.94 -14.29 11.14
C LEU A 241 -12.90 -14.70 10.00
N LEU A 242 -12.39 -15.33 8.96
CA LEU A 242 -13.14 -15.94 7.84
C LEU A 242 -13.63 -17.33 8.18
#